data_8906e97b5fab9b774791656ca04d72b1
#
_entry.id   8906e97b5fab9b774791656ca04d72b1
#
_cell.length_a   1.000
_cell.length_b   1.000
_cell.length_c   1.000
_cell.angle_alpha   90.00
_cell.angle_beta   90.00
_cell.angle_gamma   90.00
#
_symmetry.space_group_name_H-M   'P 1'
#
loop_
_entity.id
_entity.type
_entity.pdbx_description
1 polymer ?
#
loop_
_entity_poly.entity_id
_entity_poly.type
_entity_poly.pdbx_seq_one_letter_code
_entity_poly.pdbx_strand_id
1 'polypeptide(L)'
;MQQDNKISDFCNIVCNQIRWKKTHKTVFGEIENHLIEQRDEYINSGYTEADATDKAINDFGDATYIGTELDRIHRPKNQLVCFIILGILSFVGILIQSIIILSGSISANIAPQIVSYILGIAILTVTYFIDFTILSKYSFHFYVTVFFLSVILCIFPFYISFKYYIALLYPLALSCSIYHFRTRGYFGIAINTLFTLTLLVFCHFTNNILGIILCLFIALIITPVSIYRKWFNIKRSIGLLLCLSLFILMIIVIFTIPSTREGILSILGYVSTNDELGAGYIPNLLQEMTLNAKMIGQANTLSSPFPDIFHTDYILAFILYRYGWLAFGFMVALFYALIIICLNAAIKQKSVLGQLFTLSITGVFTVQITLYILSNLGIVNSTLSVLPFVSYGSFANLINFAMLGILLSVFRNEEIMVDRVTKPLITRQKIDEIISKLSFEGMDEE
;
A
#
# COMPACT_ATOMS: atom_id res chain seq x y z
N MET A 1 29.05 -36.68 -10.36
CA MET A 1 27.73 -37.11 -10.89
C MET A 1 26.89 -37.93 -9.90
N GLN A 2 27.36 -39.04 -9.32
CA GLN A 2 26.52 -39.85 -8.40
C GLN A 2 26.31 -39.18 -7.05
N GLN A 3 27.20 -38.33 -6.60
CA GLN A 3 27.17 -37.63 -5.31
C GLN A 3 26.40 -36.30 -5.37
N ASP A 4 26.46 -35.58 -6.48
CA ASP A 4 25.60 -34.45 -6.74
C ASP A 4 24.12 -34.88 -6.77
N ASN A 5 23.82 -36.13 -7.17
CA ASN A 5 22.47 -36.67 -7.09
C ASN A 5 22.00 -36.87 -5.63
N LYS A 6 22.86 -37.29 -4.67
CA LYS A 6 22.46 -37.44 -3.26
C LYS A 6 22.07 -36.09 -2.62
N ILE A 7 22.86 -35.03 -2.85
CA ILE A 7 22.57 -33.70 -2.37
C ILE A 7 21.26 -33.19 -3.01
N SER A 8 21.11 -33.37 -4.31
CA SER A 8 19.89 -33.00 -5.04
C SER A 8 18.66 -33.75 -4.54
N ASP A 9 18.77 -35.03 -4.24
CA ASP A 9 17.66 -35.83 -3.67
C ASP A 9 17.29 -35.37 -2.29
N PHE A 10 18.26 -35.05 -1.42
CA PHE A 10 18.02 -34.46 -0.13
C PHE A 10 17.27 -33.11 -0.24
N CYS A 11 17.75 -32.20 -1.11
CA CYS A 11 17.10 -30.91 -1.37
C CYS A 11 15.66 -31.07 -1.90
N ASN A 12 15.42 -32.10 -2.73
CA ASN A 12 14.08 -32.40 -3.24
C ASN A 12 13.14 -32.89 -2.12
N ILE A 13 13.62 -33.72 -1.20
CA ILE A 13 12.84 -34.21 -0.05
C ILE A 13 12.44 -33.00 0.82
N VAL A 14 13.38 -32.09 1.14
CA VAL A 14 13.14 -30.88 1.89
C VAL A 14 12.10 -30.00 1.18
N CYS A 15 12.28 -29.75 -0.13
CA CYS A 15 11.36 -28.93 -0.91
C CYS A 15 9.95 -29.51 -0.99
N ASN A 16 9.81 -30.84 -1.03
CA ASN A 16 8.51 -31.50 -1.07
C ASN A 16 7.68 -31.31 0.21
N GLN A 17 8.31 -31.02 1.34
CA GLN A 17 7.60 -30.66 2.59
C GLN A 17 7.08 -29.24 2.58
N ILE A 18 7.63 -28.36 1.75
CA ILE A 18 7.24 -26.95 1.69
C ILE A 18 6.05 -26.79 0.77
N ARG A 19 4.90 -26.38 1.31
CA ARG A 19 3.64 -26.20 0.56
C ARG A 19 3.73 -25.10 -0.47
N TRP A 20 4.54 -24.08 -0.22
CA TRP A 20 4.64 -22.92 -1.10
C TRP A 20 5.68 -23.11 -2.19
N LYS A 21 5.24 -23.63 -3.34
CA LYS A 21 6.11 -23.97 -4.48
C LYS A 21 7.01 -22.83 -4.99
N LYS A 22 6.66 -21.57 -4.75
CA LYS A 22 7.48 -20.43 -5.18
C LYS A 22 8.82 -20.34 -4.45
N THR A 23 8.92 -20.86 -3.23
CA THR A 23 10.15 -20.87 -2.44
C THR A 23 11.08 -21.99 -2.82
N HIS A 24 10.58 -23.07 -3.47
CA HIS A 24 11.34 -24.28 -3.75
C HIS A 24 12.67 -23.98 -4.43
N LYS A 25 12.67 -23.15 -5.49
CA LYS A 25 13.92 -22.84 -6.22
C LYS A 25 14.95 -22.13 -5.35
N THR A 26 14.52 -21.26 -4.47
CA THR A 26 15.41 -20.48 -3.60
C THR A 26 15.93 -21.35 -2.46
N VAL A 27 15.02 -22.08 -1.79
CA VAL A 27 15.38 -22.99 -0.70
C VAL A 27 16.28 -24.10 -1.20
N PHE A 28 15.96 -24.69 -2.36
CA PHE A 28 16.80 -25.70 -2.99
C PHE A 28 18.23 -25.19 -3.18
N GLY A 29 18.40 -24.04 -3.84
CA GLY A 29 19.73 -23.50 -4.10
C GLY A 29 20.49 -23.10 -2.84
N GLU A 30 19.80 -22.65 -1.78
CA GLU A 30 20.47 -22.31 -0.52
C GLU A 30 20.92 -23.55 0.25
N ILE A 31 20.11 -24.59 0.32
CA ILE A 31 20.48 -25.87 0.97
C ILE A 31 21.57 -26.55 0.17
N GLU A 32 21.46 -26.62 -1.16
CA GLU A 32 22.45 -27.19 -2.05
C GLU A 32 23.83 -26.53 -1.85
N ASN A 33 23.87 -25.19 -1.85
CA ASN A 33 25.12 -24.46 -1.64
C ASN A 33 25.70 -24.74 -0.24
N HIS A 34 24.88 -24.82 0.79
CA HIS A 34 25.32 -25.12 2.15
C HIS A 34 25.91 -26.51 2.27
N LEU A 35 25.26 -27.53 1.66
CA LEU A 35 25.75 -28.90 1.66
C LEU A 35 27.05 -29.04 0.86
N ILE A 36 27.17 -28.29 -0.25
CA ILE A 36 28.40 -28.25 -1.04
C ILE A 36 29.56 -27.62 -0.24
N GLU A 37 29.30 -26.46 0.41
CA GLU A 37 30.31 -25.81 1.26
C GLU A 37 30.78 -26.75 2.38
N GLN A 38 29.87 -27.42 3.06
CA GLN A 38 30.18 -28.33 4.16
C GLN A 38 30.91 -29.59 3.65
N ARG A 39 30.51 -30.15 2.52
CA ARG A 39 31.22 -31.23 1.85
C ARG A 39 32.66 -30.83 1.55
N ASP A 40 32.85 -29.66 0.97
CA ASP A 40 34.19 -29.18 0.58
C ASP A 40 35.09 -28.93 1.81
N GLU A 41 34.53 -28.52 2.95
CA GLU A 41 35.26 -28.42 4.24
C GLU A 41 35.74 -29.85 4.70
N TYR A 42 34.91 -30.89 4.55
CA TYR A 42 35.30 -32.26 4.89
C TYR A 42 36.32 -32.83 3.94
N ILE A 43 36.26 -32.54 2.64
CA ILE A 43 37.28 -32.95 1.66
C ILE A 43 38.61 -32.29 2.02
N ASN A 44 38.63 -31.02 2.37
CA ASN A 44 39.83 -30.31 2.82
C ASN A 44 40.40 -30.90 4.13
N SER A 45 39.56 -31.53 4.95
CA SER A 45 39.96 -32.25 6.16
C SER A 45 40.43 -33.67 5.94
N GLY A 46 40.51 -34.14 4.67
CA GLY A 46 41.08 -35.44 4.27
C GLY A 46 40.06 -36.56 4.08
N TYR A 47 38.75 -36.27 4.09
CA TYR A 47 37.72 -37.29 3.76
C TYR A 47 37.64 -37.52 2.25
N THR A 48 37.24 -38.72 1.86
CA THR A 48 36.91 -38.96 0.46
C THR A 48 35.64 -38.18 0.08
N GLU A 49 35.46 -37.88 -1.20
CA GLU A 49 34.29 -37.13 -1.68
C GLU A 49 32.97 -37.84 -1.32
N ALA A 50 32.95 -39.18 -1.28
CA ALA A 50 31.80 -40.00 -0.90
C ALA A 50 31.48 -39.84 0.59
N ASP A 51 32.49 -40.05 1.43
CA ASP A 51 32.34 -39.96 2.89
C ASP A 51 32.03 -38.51 3.32
N ALA A 52 32.64 -37.53 2.67
CA ALA A 52 32.40 -36.11 2.91
C ALA A 52 30.94 -35.72 2.60
N THR A 53 30.38 -36.23 1.49
CA THR A 53 28.97 -35.98 1.11
C THR A 53 28.00 -36.63 2.11
N ASP A 54 28.23 -37.90 2.45
CA ASP A 54 27.35 -38.62 3.39
C ASP A 54 27.42 -38.00 4.78
N LYS A 55 28.60 -37.55 5.21
CA LYS A 55 28.78 -36.85 6.48
C LYS A 55 28.10 -35.46 6.48
N ALA A 56 28.24 -34.69 5.39
CA ALA A 56 27.57 -33.41 5.26
C ALA A 56 26.04 -33.54 5.34
N ILE A 57 25.46 -34.57 4.69
CA ILE A 57 24.02 -34.85 4.74
C ILE A 57 23.59 -35.30 6.14
N ASN A 58 24.35 -36.16 6.79
CA ASN A 58 24.02 -36.62 8.14
C ASN A 58 24.10 -35.54 9.17
N ASP A 59 25.09 -34.64 9.10
CA ASP A 59 25.24 -33.54 10.02
C ASP A 59 24.19 -32.44 9.79
N PHE A 60 23.61 -32.39 8.58
CA PHE A 60 22.52 -31.48 8.27
C PHE A 60 21.19 -31.91 8.93
N GLY A 61 21.02 -33.21 9.20
CA GLY A 61 19.88 -33.78 9.88
C GLY A 61 18.77 -34.32 8.97
N ASP A 62 17.58 -34.56 9.54
CA ASP A 62 16.46 -35.14 8.78
C ASP A 62 15.83 -34.10 7.81
N ALA A 63 15.83 -34.46 6.53
CA ALA A 63 15.27 -33.66 5.45
C ALA A 63 13.78 -33.35 5.63
N THR A 64 13.00 -34.28 6.20
CA THR A 64 11.57 -34.12 6.46
C THR A 64 11.30 -33.09 7.57
N TYR A 65 12.05 -33.16 8.65
CA TYR A 65 11.96 -32.22 9.74
C TYR A 65 12.36 -30.82 9.32
N ILE A 66 13.51 -30.69 8.66
CA ILE A 66 14.00 -29.41 8.12
C ILE A 66 12.98 -28.80 7.17
N GLY A 67 12.42 -29.60 6.26
CA GLY A 67 11.39 -29.16 5.33
C GLY A 67 10.11 -28.67 6.00
N THR A 68 9.66 -29.34 7.07
CA THR A 68 8.49 -28.93 7.83
C THR A 68 8.71 -27.64 8.62
N GLU A 69 9.89 -27.45 9.21
CA GLU A 69 10.24 -26.19 9.88
C GLU A 69 10.38 -25.03 8.88
N LEU A 70 10.98 -25.30 7.71
CA LEU A 70 11.04 -24.30 6.64
C LEU A 70 9.65 -23.96 6.07
N ASP A 71 8.72 -24.93 5.97
CA ASP A 71 7.32 -24.65 5.60
C ASP A 71 6.67 -23.71 6.63
N ARG A 72 6.93 -23.93 7.92
CA ARG A 72 6.38 -23.09 9.00
C ARG A 72 6.89 -21.65 8.94
N ILE A 73 8.18 -21.47 8.63
CA ILE A 73 8.83 -20.16 8.52
C ILE A 73 8.38 -19.40 7.26
N HIS A 74 8.24 -20.12 6.13
CA HIS A 74 7.95 -19.55 4.82
C HIS A 74 6.45 -19.54 4.49
N ARG A 75 5.60 -19.88 5.44
CA ARG A 75 4.15 -19.91 5.21
C ARG A 75 3.63 -18.50 4.95
N PRO A 76 2.77 -18.31 3.91
CA PRO A 76 2.11 -17.03 3.65
C PRO A 76 1.39 -16.54 4.90
N LYS A 77 1.62 -15.30 5.31
CA LYS A 77 0.93 -14.72 6.48
C LYS A 77 -0.57 -14.63 6.21
N ASN A 78 -1.35 -15.01 7.22
CA ASN A 78 -2.80 -14.90 7.15
C ASN A 78 -3.24 -13.43 7.18
N GLN A 79 -3.95 -13.00 6.16
CA GLN A 79 -4.45 -11.64 5.99
C GLN A 79 -5.95 -11.53 6.23
N LEU A 80 -6.51 -12.54 6.92
CA LEU A 80 -7.94 -12.67 7.17
C LEU A 80 -8.54 -11.38 7.78
N VAL A 81 -7.81 -10.73 8.68
CA VAL A 81 -8.27 -9.49 9.33
C VAL A 81 -8.49 -8.37 8.31
N CYS A 82 -7.58 -8.20 7.34
CA CYS A 82 -7.75 -7.20 6.28
C CYS A 82 -8.98 -7.50 5.43
N PHE A 83 -9.22 -8.76 5.07
CA PHE A 83 -10.40 -9.17 4.31
C PHE A 83 -11.70 -8.99 5.10
N ILE A 84 -11.70 -9.25 6.41
CA ILE A 84 -12.86 -9.02 7.28
C ILE A 84 -13.18 -7.51 7.34
N ILE A 85 -12.19 -6.66 7.59
CA ILE A 85 -12.39 -5.20 7.64
C ILE A 85 -12.92 -4.70 6.30
N LEU A 86 -12.34 -5.15 5.18
CA LEU A 86 -12.80 -4.78 3.85
C LEU A 86 -14.25 -5.23 3.61
N GLY A 87 -14.59 -6.45 4.00
CA GLY A 87 -15.96 -6.98 3.90
C GLY A 87 -16.95 -6.14 4.71
N ILE A 88 -16.60 -5.77 5.94
CA ILE A 88 -17.43 -4.90 6.79
C ILE A 88 -17.60 -3.52 6.15
N LEU A 89 -16.52 -2.89 5.69
CA LEU A 89 -16.58 -1.56 5.06
C LEU A 89 -17.43 -1.57 3.79
N SER A 90 -17.25 -2.57 2.92
CA SER A 90 -18.04 -2.70 1.69
C SER A 90 -19.52 -2.98 1.98
N PHE A 91 -19.82 -3.82 2.96
CA PHE A 91 -21.18 -4.11 3.37
C PHE A 91 -21.89 -2.90 3.97
N VAL A 92 -21.20 -2.18 4.87
CA VAL A 92 -21.72 -0.92 5.46
C VAL A 92 -21.91 0.13 4.36
N GLY A 93 -20.99 0.21 3.38
CA GLY A 93 -21.15 1.11 2.24
C GLY A 93 -22.43 0.83 1.45
N ILE A 94 -22.73 -0.44 1.14
CA ILE A 94 -23.97 -0.82 0.44
C ILE A 94 -25.19 -0.49 1.29
N LEU A 95 -25.15 -0.80 2.58
CA LEU A 95 -26.28 -0.51 3.49
C LEU A 95 -26.59 0.98 3.55
N ILE A 96 -25.59 1.83 3.75
CA ILE A 96 -25.77 3.28 3.85
C ILE A 96 -26.32 3.84 2.53
N GLN A 97 -25.74 3.42 1.39
CA GLN A 97 -26.24 3.82 0.08
C GLN A 97 -27.70 3.41 -0.12
N SER A 98 -28.06 2.18 0.27
CA SER A 98 -29.45 1.69 0.19
C SER A 98 -30.40 2.56 1.03
N ILE A 99 -29.99 2.94 2.24
CA ILE A 99 -30.80 3.78 3.15
C ILE A 99 -30.98 5.18 2.55
N ILE A 100 -29.90 5.79 1.99
CA ILE A 100 -29.97 7.11 1.37
C ILE A 100 -30.93 7.11 0.19
N ILE A 101 -30.86 6.09 -0.67
CA ILE A 101 -31.73 5.95 -1.84
C ILE A 101 -33.19 5.70 -1.41
N LEU A 102 -33.44 4.81 -0.46
CA LEU A 102 -34.77 4.47 0.03
C LEU A 102 -35.44 5.65 0.78
N SER A 103 -34.66 6.56 1.37
CA SER A 103 -35.18 7.76 2.02
C SER A 103 -35.79 8.75 1.03
N GLY A 104 -35.67 8.50 -0.28
CA GLY A 104 -36.18 9.38 -1.34
C GLY A 104 -35.41 10.72 -1.46
N SER A 105 -34.32 10.87 -0.71
CA SER A 105 -33.54 12.10 -0.69
C SER A 105 -32.73 12.29 -1.98
N ILE A 106 -32.55 11.24 -2.78
CA ILE A 106 -31.69 11.25 -3.97
C ILE A 106 -32.24 10.32 -5.04
N SER A 107 -32.24 10.73 -6.30
CA SER A 107 -32.66 9.94 -7.47
C SER A 107 -31.57 8.97 -7.97
N ALA A 108 -30.66 8.50 -7.10
CA ALA A 108 -29.57 7.62 -7.48
C ALA A 108 -30.02 6.16 -7.59
N ASN A 109 -29.34 5.40 -8.47
CA ASN A 109 -29.57 3.95 -8.63
C ASN A 109 -28.43 3.18 -7.92
N ILE A 110 -28.78 2.17 -7.15
CA ILE A 110 -27.80 1.32 -6.43
C ILE A 110 -27.06 0.35 -7.36
N ALA A 111 -27.60 0.01 -8.52
CA ALA A 111 -27.05 -0.99 -9.41
C ALA A 111 -25.60 -0.68 -9.86
N PRO A 112 -25.21 0.55 -10.26
CA PRO A 112 -23.83 0.88 -10.59
C PRO A 112 -22.86 0.66 -9.43
N GLN A 113 -23.31 0.88 -8.20
CA GLN A 113 -22.48 0.66 -7.00
C GLN A 113 -22.22 -0.84 -6.78
N ILE A 114 -23.23 -1.68 -6.90
CA ILE A 114 -23.10 -3.13 -6.78
C ILE A 114 -22.16 -3.67 -7.86
N VAL A 115 -22.31 -3.22 -9.11
CA VAL A 115 -21.43 -3.60 -10.22
C VAL A 115 -19.99 -3.16 -9.92
N SER A 116 -19.80 -1.95 -9.38
CA SER A 116 -18.49 -1.45 -8.98
C SER A 116 -17.81 -2.32 -7.90
N TYR A 117 -18.57 -2.81 -6.92
CA TYR A 117 -18.02 -3.73 -5.91
C TYR A 117 -17.66 -5.09 -6.50
N ILE A 118 -18.51 -5.67 -7.36
CA ILE A 118 -18.22 -6.95 -8.01
C ILE A 118 -16.93 -6.84 -8.85
N LEU A 119 -16.83 -5.80 -9.68
CA LEU A 119 -15.63 -5.54 -10.48
C LEU A 119 -14.41 -5.22 -9.58
N GLY A 120 -14.61 -4.46 -8.51
CA GLY A 120 -13.56 -4.14 -7.53
C GLY A 120 -13.00 -5.38 -6.86
N ILE A 121 -13.86 -6.30 -6.39
CA ILE A 121 -13.43 -7.57 -5.80
C ILE A 121 -12.73 -8.45 -6.84
N ALA A 122 -13.19 -8.47 -8.08
CA ALA A 122 -12.51 -9.19 -9.17
C ALA A 122 -11.10 -8.61 -9.42
N ILE A 123 -10.96 -7.28 -9.50
CA ILE A 123 -9.67 -6.60 -9.67
C ILE A 123 -8.76 -6.86 -8.45
N LEU A 124 -9.28 -6.75 -7.23
CA LEU A 124 -8.53 -7.08 -6.01
C LEU A 124 -8.00 -8.51 -6.07
N THR A 125 -8.86 -9.47 -6.45
CA THR A 125 -8.48 -10.88 -6.57
C THR A 125 -7.37 -11.06 -7.60
N VAL A 126 -7.50 -10.47 -8.78
CA VAL A 126 -6.48 -10.51 -9.82
C VAL A 126 -5.16 -9.91 -9.33
N THR A 127 -5.19 -8.71 -8.76
CA THR A 127 -3.97 -8.02 -8.27
C THR A 127 -3.35 -8.72 -7.05
N TYR A 128 -4.15 -9.39 -6.21
CA TYR A 128 -3.67 -10.21 -5.10
C TYR A 128 -2.90 -11.44 -5.58
N PHE A 129 -3.37 -12.11 -6.63
CA PHE A 129 -2.70 -13.29 -7.18
C PHE A 129 -1.54 -12.95 -8.12
N ILE A 130 -1.56 -11.78 -8.75
CA ILE A 130 -0.41 -11.27 -9.50
C ILE A 130 0.73 -11.02 -8.50
N ASP A 131 1.91 -11.51 -8.86
CA ASP A 131 3.10 -11.28 -8.07
C ASP A 131 3.56 -9.83 -8.24
N PHE A 132 3.56 -9.07 -7.12
CA PHE A 132 4.03 -7.67 -7.16
C PHE A 132 5.48 -7.55 -7.65
N THR A 133 6.25 -8.64 -7.63
CA THR A 133 7.63 -8.69 -8.11
C THR A 133 7.76 -8.47 -9.60
N ILE A 134 6.68 -8.70 -10.35
CA ILE A 134 6.63 -8.36 -11.77
C ILE A 134 6.85 -6.86 -11.96
N LEU A 135 6.31 -6.03 -11.05
CA LEU A 135 6.52 -4.61 -11.08
C LEU A 135 7.98 -4.22 -10.82
N SER A 136 8.80 -5.08 -10.19
CA SER A 136 10.24 -4.81 -10.05
C SER A 136 10.95 -4.78 -11.40
N LYS A 137 10.57 -5.67 -12.31
CA LYS A 137 11.13 -5.77 -13.67
C LYS A 137 10.65 -4.63 -14.55
N TYR A 138 9.38 -4.22 -14.41
CA TYR A 138 8.73 -3.21 -15.23
C TYR A 138 8.48 -1.90 -14.48
N SER A 139 9.24 -1.62 -13.42
CA SER A 139 9.00 -0.47 -12.53
C SER A 139 9.02 0.88 -13.27
N PHE A 140 9.97 1.10 -14.17
CA PHE A 140 10.01 2.31 -14.98
C PHE A 140 8.84 2.41 -15.96
N HIS A 141 8.46 1.30 -16.58
CA HIS A 141 7.33 1.27 -17.53
C HIS A 141 6.01 1.60 -16.82
N PHE A 142 5.83 1.17 -15.56
CA PHE A 142 4.65 1.51 -14.79
C PHE A 142 4.52 3.03 -14.57
N TYR A 143 5.62 3.71 -14.21
CA TYR A 143 5.64 5.18 -14.13
C TYR A 143 5.25 5.83 -15.47
N VAL A 144 5.89 5.40 -16.54
CA VAL A 144 5.63 5.91 -17.90
C VAL A 144 4.17 5.71 -18.29
N THR A 145 3.59 4.53 -17.99
CA THR A 145 2.18 4.24 -18.29
C THR A 145 1.23 5.17 -17.52
N VAL A 146 1.46 5.37 -16.23
CA VAL A 146 0.63 6.28 -15.40
C VAL A 146 0.76 7.72 -15.89
N PHE A 147 1.97 8.16 -16.27
CA PHE A 147 2.20 9.49 -16.81
C PHE A 147 1.45 9.71 -18.14
N PHE A 148 1.61 8.81 -19.11
CA PHE A 148 0.90 8.92 -20.39
C PHE A 148 -0.61 8.81 -20.24
N LEU A 149 -1.10 7.93 -19.37
CA LEU A 149 -2.53 7.85 -19.07
C LEU A 149 -3.05 9.17 -18.51
N SER A 150 -2.29 9.82 -17.63
CA SER A 150 -2.64 11.14 -17.09
C SER A 150 -2.71 12.20 -18.20
N VAL A 151 -1.75 12.20 -19.12
CA VAL A 151 -1.74 13.14 -20.28
C VAL A 151 -2.95 12.88 -21.20
N ILE A 152 -3.24 11.62 -21.51
CA ILE A 152 -4.39 11.23 -22.34
C ILE A 152 -5.70 11.72 -21.71
N LEU A 153 -5.89 11.50 -20.42
CA LEU A 153 -7.09 11.94 -19.69
C LEU A 153 -7.21 13.46 -19.59
N CYS A 154 -6.11 14.19 -19.73
CA CYS A 154 -6.14 15.65 -19.80
C CYS A 154 -6.60 16.16 -21.18
N ILE A 155 -6.12 15.50 -22.26
CA ILE A 155 -6.44 15.87 -23.64
C ILE A 155 -7.89 15.52 -23.97
N PHE A 156 -8.38 14.38 -23.48
CA PHE A 156 -9.73 13.89 -23.75
C PHE A 156 -10.64 14.06 -22.51
N PRO A 157 -11.37 15.18 -22.39
CA PRO A 157 -12.14 15.53 -21.20
C PRO A 157 -13.46 14.75 -21.06
N PHE A 158 -13.61 13.58 -21.71
CA PHE A 158 -14.86 12.81 -21.72
C PHE A 158 -15.35 12.42 -20.31
N TYR A 159 -14.41 12.30 -19.34
CA TYR A 159 -14.75 11.99 -17.94
C TYR A 159 -13.91 12.83 -16.99
N ILE A 160 -14.43 13.97 -16.59
CA ILE A 160 -13.76 14.92 -15.69
C ILE A 160 -13.30 14.23 -14.41
N SER A 161 -14.10 13.30 -13.87
CA SER A 161 -13.77 12.57 -12.64
C SER A 161 -12.55 11.65 -12.76
N PHE A 162 -12.28 11.06 -13.93
CA PHE A 162 -11.15 10.13 -14.10
C PHE A 162 -9.79 10.80 -13.88
N LYS A 163 -9.63 12.05 -14.33
CA LYS A 163 -8.38 12.80 -14.16
C LYS A 163 -8.02 13.05 -12.69
N TYR A 164 -9.03 13.12 -11.81
CA TYR A 164 -8.80 13.29 -10.39
C TYR A 164 -8.35 11.99 -9.74
N TYR A 165 -8.97 10.87 -10.07
CA TYR A 165 -8.71 9.59 -9.43
C TYR A 165 -7.41 8.92 -9.88
N ILE A 166 -6.92 9.20 -11.10
CA ILE A 166 -5.62 8.70 -11.55
C ILE A 166 -4.48 9.14 -10.63
N ALA A 167 -4.62 10.29 -9.96
CA ALA A 167 -3.64 10.79 -9.02
C ALA A 167 -3.41 9.86 -7.81
N LEU A 168 -4.37 9.00 -7.47
CA LEU A 168 -4.19 7.96 -6.44
C LEU A 168 -3.07 6.98 -6.79
N LEU A 169 -2.74 6.82 -8.07
CA LEU A 169 -1.64 5.96 -8.53
C LEU A 169 -0.28 6.66 -8.52
N TYR A 170 -0.22 8.00 -8.34
CA TYR A 170 1.06 8.73 -8.39
C TYR A 170 2.06 8.28 -7.33
N PRO A 171 1.69 8.08 -6.05
CA PRO A 171 2.61 7.56 -5.06
C PRO A 171 3.20 6.20 -5.43
N LEU A 172 2.38 5.31 -5.97
CA LEU A 172 2.83 3.99 -6.42
C LEU A 172 3.78 4.10 -7.64
N ALA A 173 3.44 4.94 -8.62
CA ALA A 173 4.25 5.17 -9.81
C ALA A 173 5.61 5.78 -9.47
N LEU A 174 5.63 6.79 -8.59
CA LEU A 174 6.87 7.40 -8.12
C LEU A 174 7.70 6.44 -7.27
N SER A 175 7.09 5.56 -6.48
CA SER A 175 7.80 4.51 -5.77
C SER A 175 8.45 3.49 -6.70
N CYS A 176 7.81 3.16 -7.82
CA CYS A 176 8.42 2.37 -8.88
C CYS A 176 9.64 3.09 -9.50
N SER A 177 9.56 4.40 -9.71
CA SER A 177 10.69 5.22 -10.16
C SER A 177 11.83 5.24 -9.15
N ILE A 178 11.54 5.45 -7.85
CA ILE A 178 12.53 5.37 -6.78
C ILE A 178 13.23 4.02 -6.78
N TYR A 179 12.48 2.92 -6.89
CA TYR A 179 13.03 1.58 -6.95
C TYR A 179 13.95 1.37 -8.14
N HIS A 180 13.57 1.86 -9.33
CA HIS A 180 14.36 1.74 -10.55
C HIS A 180 15.69 2.50 -10.48
N PHE A 181 15.66 3.73 -9.95
CA PHE A 181 16.83 4.63 -9.93
C PHE A 181 17.63 4.61 -8.62
N ARG A 182 17.27 3.75 -7.65
CA ARG A 182 17.87 3.73 -6.31
C ARG A 182 19.39 3.54 -6.27
N THR A 183 19.95 2.82 -7.23
CA THR A 183 21.40 2.54 -7.30
C THR A 183 22.22 3.65 -7.95
N ARG A 184 21.56 4.67 -8.53
CA ARG A 184 22.22 5.74 -9.31
C ARG A 184 22.65 6.95 -8.47
N GLY A 185 22.67 6.84 -7.14
CA GLY A 185 23.13 7.90 -6.24
C GLY A 185 22.39 9.22 -6.42
N TYR A 186 23.12 10.35 -6.47
CA TYR A 186 22.52 11.68 -6.62
C TYR A 186 21.72 11.87 -7.92
N PHE A 187 22.17 11.24 -9.00
CA PHE A 187 21.44 11.26 -10.27
C PHE A 187 20.06 10.60 -10.15
N GLY A 188 19.95 9.50 -9.39
CA GLY A 188 18.67 8.86 -9.11
C GLY A 188 17.69 9.77 -8.37
N ILE A 189 18.18 10.56 -7.40
CA ILE A 189 17.35 11.54 -6.69
C ILE A 189 16.89 12.65 -7.64
N ALA A 190 17.80 13.19 -8.45
CA ALA A 190 17.48 14.25 -9.41
C ALA A 190 16.40 13.82 -10.39
N ILE A 191 16.47 12.60 -10.94
CA ILE A 191 15.43 12.06 -11.84
C ILE A 191 14.10 11.90 -11.10
N ASN A 192 14.10 11.34 -9.89
CA ASN A 192 12.86 11.17 -9.12
C ASN A 192 12.20 12.52 -8.79
N THR A 193 13.01 13.53 -8.50
CA THR A 193 12.51 14.89 -8.28
C THR A 193 11.90 15.46 -9.55
N LEU A 194 12.59 15.31 -10.70
CA LEU A 194 12.04 15.73 -11.98
C LEU A 194 10.70 15.04 -12.27
N PHE A 195 10.60 13.74 -12.02
CA PHE A 195 9.35 12.99 -12.21
C PHE A 195 8.24 13.44 -11.24
N THR A 196 8.58 13.77 -10.01
CA THR A 196 7.60 14.34 -9.06
C THR A 196 7.12 15.71 -9.54
N LEU A 197 8.04 16.56 -10.02
CA LEU A 197 7.71 17.87 -10.57
C LEU A 197 6.82 17.78 -11.83
N THR A 198 7.05 16.83 -12.73
CA THR A 198 6.20 16.65 -13.91
C THR A 198 4.76 16.29 -13.53
N LEU A 199 4.56 15.40 -12.56
CA LEU A 199 3.23 15.06 -12.05
C LEU A 199 2.60 16.23 -11.29
N LEU A 200 3.37 17.00 -10.53
CA LEU A 200 2.89 18.18 -9.82
C LEU A 200 2.40 19.25 -10.79
N VAL A 201 3.14 19.55 -11.86
CA VAL A 201 2.72 20.45 -12.93
C VAL A 201 1.44 19.95 -13.59
N PHE A 202 1.32 18.66 -13.84
CA PHE A 202 0.10 18.06 -14.37
C PHE A 202 -1.09 18.23 -13.41
N CYS A 203 -0.91 18.00 -12.10
CA CYS A 203 -1.94 18.24 -11.09
C CYS A 203 -2.38 19.70 -11.05
N HIS A 204 -1.43 20.62 -11.28
CA HIS A 204 -1.75 22.02 -11.36
C HIS A 204 -2.67 22.34 -12.55
N PHE A 205 -2.32 21.89 -13.76
CA PHE A 205 -3.16 22.13 -14.97
C PHE A 205 -4.56 21.50 -14.86
N THR A 206 -4.71 20.45 -14.08
CA THR A 206 -5.99 19.78 -13.86
C THR A 206 -6.74 20.27 -12.61
N ASN A 207 -6.20 21.24 -11.88
CA ASN A 207 -6.69 21.68 -10.56
C ASN A 207 -6.91 20.51 -9.58
N ASN A 208 -6.04 19.49 -9.64
CA ASN A 208 -6.14 18.30 -8.81
C ASN A 208 -5.36 18.46 -7.50
N ILE A 209 -6.00 19.05 -6.51
CA ILE A 209 -5.37 19.34 -5.22
C ILE A 209 -4.99 18.06 -4.47
N LEU A 210 -5.83 17.00 -4.55
CA LEU A 210 -5.49 15.71 -3.98
C LEU A 210 -4.17 15.17 -4.55
N GLY A 211 -4.00 15.26 -5.87
CA GLY A 211 -2.76 14.87 -6.55
C GLY A 211 -1.55 15.69 -6.07
N ILE A 212 -1.72 17.00 -5.86
CA ILE A 212 -0.67 17.87 -5.29
C ILE A 212 -0.28 17.38 -3.89
N ILE A 213 -1.24 17.14 -3.01
CA ILE A 213 -0.99 16.64 -1.64
C ILE A 213 -0.27 15.29 -1.67
N LEU A 214 -0.66 14.39 -2.57
CA LEU A 214 0.00 13.09 -2.73
C LEU A 214 1.43 13.21 -3.26
N CYS A 215 1.72 14.14 -4.19
CA CYS A 215 3.07 14.41 -4.65
C CYS A 215 3.95 14.99 -3.51
N LEU A 216 3.39 15.91 -2.71
CA LEU A 216 4.08 16.46 -1.53
C LEU A 216 4.34 15.38 -0.47
N PHE A 217 3.41 14.46 -0.26
CA PHE A 217 3.57 13.31 0.63
C PHE A 217 4.78 12.46 0.23
N ILE A 218 4.98 12.19 -1.06
CA ILE A 218 6.14 11.44 -1.54
C ILE A 218 7.43 12.22 -1.32
N ALA A 219 7.44 13.50 -1.69
CA ALA A 219 8.61 14.35 -1.53
C ALA A 219 9.03 14.49 -0.06
N LEU A 220 8.06 14.56 0.86
CA LEU A 220 8.30 14.79 2.28
C LEU A 220 8.56 13.51 3.08
N ILE A 221 7.97 12.38 2.69
CA ILE A 221 8.02 11.14 3.49
C ILE A 221 8.78 10.04 2.76
N ILE A 222 8.36 9.65 1.57
CA ILE A 222 8.91 8.45 0.92
C ILE A 222 10.35 8.66 0.46
N THR A 223 10.65 9.81 -0.15
CA THR A 223 12.01 10.10 -0.63
C THR A 223 13.01 10.23 0.53
N PRO A 224 12.74 10.99 1.62
CA PRO A 224 13.61 11.02 2.79
C PRO A 224 13.80 9.66 3.48
N VAL A 225 12.72 8.85 3.60
CA VAL A 225 12.82 7.48 4.13
C VAL A 225 13.76 6.63 3.26
N SER A 226 13.68 6.74 1.94
CA SER A 226 14.56 6.03 1.00
C SER A 226 16.03 6.40 1.17
N ILE A 227 16.32 7.67 1.45
CA ILE A 227 17.67 8.16 1.73
C ILE A 227 18.14 7.69 3.12
N TYR A 228 17.30 7.81 4.14
CA TYR A 228 17.61 7.38 5.50
C TYR A 228 17.92 5.88 5.57
N ARG A 229 17.18 5.06 4.84
CA ARG A 229 17.37 3.61 4.70
C ARG A 229 18.56 3.24 3.81
N LYS A 230 19.31 4.22 3.26
CA LYS A 230 20.46 4.02 2.36
C LYS A 230 20.13 3.25 1.07
N TRP A 231 18.90 3.37 0.58
CA TRP A 231 18.58 2.77 -0.72
C TRP A 231 19.27 3.51 -1.86
N PHE A 232 19.48 4.82 -1.72
CA PHE A 232 20.39 5.57 -2.56
C PHE A 232 21.81 5.56 -1.94
N ASN A 233 22.83 5.32 -2.76
CA ASN A 233 24.22 5.31 -2.30
C ASN A 233 24.76 6.74 -2.22
N ILE A 234 24.31 7.50 -1.21
CA ILE A 234 24.68 8.91 -0.97
C ILE A 234 24.90 9.20 0.50
N LYS A 235 25.54 10.32 0.81
CA LYS A 235 25.65 10.84 2.18
C LYS A 235 24.27 11.29 2.66
N ARG A 236 23.78 10.71 3.78
CA ARG A 236 22.45 10.99 4.34
C ARG A 236 22.18 12.48 4.51
N SER A 237 23.11 13.21 5.13
CA SER A 237 22.92 14.64 5.41
C SER A 237 22.72 15.46 4.14
N ILE A 238 23.52 15.22 3.10
CA ILE A 238 23.40 15.93 1.82
C ILE A 238 22.09 15.55 1.13
N GLY A 239 21.74 14.27 1.11
CA GLY A 239 20.51 13.80 0.50
C GLY A 239 19.26 14.38 1.17
N LEU A 240 19.20 14.41 2.50
CA LEU A 240 18.08 14.99 3.24
C LEU A 240 17.99 16.51 3.04
N LEU A 241 19.12 17.21 2.98
CA LEU A 241 19.16 18.65 2.71
C LEU A 241 18.66 18.97 1.30
N LEU A 242 19.04 18.16 0.30
CA LEU A 242 18.50 18.25 -1.06
C LEU A 242 16.98 18.02 -1.07
N CYS A 243 16.47 16.99 -0.38
CA CYS A 243 15.03 16.76 -0.29
C CYS A 243 14.29 17.94 0.33
N LEU A 244 14.83 18.52 1.39
CA LEU A 244 14.24 19.68 2.04
C LEU A 244 14.21 20.90 1.10
N SER A 245 15.31 21.19 0.40
CA SER A 245 15.38 22.30 -0.55
C SER A 245 14.40 22.13 -1.71
N LEU A 246 14.26 20.91 -2.22
CA LEU A 246 13.30 20.57 -3.29
C LEU A 246 11.85 20.67 -2.80
N PHE A 247 11.56 20.23 -1.57
CA PHE A 247 10.24 20.37 -0.97
C PHE A 247 9.88 21.86 -0.81
N ILE A 248 10.80 22.70 -0.32
CA ILE A 248 10.59 24.14 -0.23
C ILE A 248 10.33 24.75 -1.61
N LEU A 249 11.11 24.34 -2.63
CA LEU A 249 10.88 24.79 -4.00
C LEU A 249 9.49 24.41 -4.50
N MET A 250 9.03 23.17 -4.25
CA MET A 250 7.67 22.74 -4.61
C MET A 250 6.60 23.61 -3.94
N ILE A 251 6.76 23.92 -2.65
CA ILE A 251 5.84 24.82 -1.92
C ILE A 251 5.82 26.22 -2.57
N ILE A 252 7.00 26.77 -2.88
CA ILE A 252 7.09 28.07 -3.55
C ILE A 252 6.34 28.04 -4.88
N VAL A 253 6.57 27.05 -5.72
CA VAL A 253 5.89 26.89 -7.01
C VAL A 253 4.37 26.82 -6.83
N ILE A 254 3.89 26.04 -5.87
CA ILE A 254 2.45 25.91 -5.58
C ILE A 254 1.83 27.28 -5.21
N PHE A 255 2.51 28.05 -4.36
CA PHE A 255 1.97 29.33 -3.90
C PHE A 255 2.14 30.50 -4.90
N THR A 256 3.05 30.38 -5.87
CA THR A 256 3.19 31.38 -6.95
C THR A 256 2.07 31.31 -7.98
N ILE A 257 1.39 30.17 -8.06
CA ILE A 257 0.32 29.95 -9.04
C ILE A 257 -1.04 30.25 -8.38
N PRO A 258 -1.79 31.29 -8.85
CA PRO A 258 -3.00 31.75 -8.17
C PRO A 258 -4.06 30.66 -7.99
N SER A 259 -4.35 29.85 -9.02
CA SER A 259 -5.40 28.83 -8.95
C SER A 259 -5.11 27.71 -7.94
N THR A 260 -3.85 27.27 -7.81
CA THR A 260 -3.48 26.28 -6.80
C THR A 260 -3.44 26.86 -5.40
N ARG A 261 -2.95 28.11 -5.28
CA ARG A 261 -2.98 28.83 -4.01
C ARG A 261 -4.40 28.99 -3.48
N GLU A 262 -5.32 29.48 -4.31
CA GLU A 262 -6.73 29.64 -3.94
C GLU A 262 -7.38 28.30 -3.59
N GLY A 263 -7.09 27.24 -4.33
CA GLY A 263 -7.56 25.91 -4.02
C GLY A 263 -7.06 25.39 -2.66
N ILE A 264 -5.79 25.60 -2.32
CA ILE A 264 -5.24 25.20 -1.01
C ILE A 264 -5.82 26.09 0.11
N LEU A 265 -5.94 27.39 -0.12
CA LEU A 265 -6.54 28.30 0.86
C LEU A 265 -8.03 27.99 1.10
N SER A 266 -8.76 27.54 0.06
CA SER A 266 -10.14 27.08 0.22
C SER A 266 -10.23 25.83 1.10
N ILE A 267 -9.29 24.88 0.93
CA ILE A 267 -9.19 23.70 1.80
C ILE A 267 -8.95 24.11 3.25
N LEU A 268 -8.10 25.10 3.49
CA LEU A 268 -7.78 25.59 4.83
C LEU A 268 -8.88 26.50 5.45
N GLY A 269 -10.03 26.62 4.80
CA GLY A 269 -11.16 27.39 5.32
C GLY A 269 -11.04 28.91 5.14
N TYR A 270 -10.07 29.38 4.37
CA TYR A 270 -9.91 30.84 4.07
C TYR A 270 -10.86 31.34 2.99
N VAL A 271 -11.76 30.51 2.48
CA VAL A 271 -12.84 30.98 1.61
C VAL A 271 -13.94 31.61 2.48
N SER A 272 -14.34 32.79 2.12
CA SER A 272 -15.41 33.56 2.81
C SER A 272 -16.68 32.69 2.93
N THR A 273 -17.02 32.29 4.14
CA THR A 273 -18.30 31.64 4.49
C THR A 273 -19.49 32.59 4.43
N ASN A 274 -19.26 33.84 4.03
CA ASN A 274 -20.30 34.89 4.01
C ASN A 274 -21.31 34.75 2.85
N ASP A 275 -21.02 33.87 1.90
CA ASP A 275 -21.95 33.54 0.81
C ASP A 275 -22.76 32.28 1.20
N GLU A 276 -23.86 32.51 1.92
CA GLU A 276 -24.73 31.47 2.48
C GLU A 276 -25.39 30.59 1.40
N LEU A 277 -25.56 31.10 0.18
CA LEU A 277 -26.20 30.37 -0.93
C LEU A 277 -25.19 29.82 -1.98
N GLY A 278 -23.91 30.21 -1.87
CA GLY A 278 -22.86 29.83 -2.79
C GLY A 278 -21.81 28.90 -2.15
N ALA A 279 -20.55 29.32 -2.17
CA ALA A 279 -19.42 28.51 -1.71
C ALA A 279 -19.49 28.18 -0.20
N GLY A 280 -20.21 28.97 0.61
CA GLY A 280 -20.40 28.72 2.04
C GLY A 280 -21.52 27.72 2.37
N TYR A 281 -22.39 27.34 1.42
CA TYR A 281 -23.57 26.52 1.71
C TYR A 281 -23.21 25.16 2.32
N ILE A 282 -22.33 24.40 1.66
CA ILE A 282 -21.94 23.06 2.13
C ILE A 282 -21.17 23.12 3.46
N PRO A 283 -20.13 23.95 3.63
CA PRO A 283 -19.43 24.10 4.91
C PRO A 283 -20.37 24.45 6.07
N ASN A 284 -21.29 25.39 5.89
CA ASN A 284 -22.24 25.79 6.92
C ASN A 284 -23.20 24.65 7.28
N LEU A 285 -23.70 23.92 6.29
CA LEU A 285 -24.56 22.74 6.50
C LEU A 285 -23.82 21.63 7.27
N LEU A 286 -22.56 21.32 6.91
CA LEU A 286 -21.74 20.34 7.62
C LEU A 286 -21.46 20.75 9.05
N GLN A 287 -21.21 22.04 9.29
CA GLN A 287 -21.02 22.60 10.61
C GLN A 287 -22.31 22.50 11.45
N GLU A 288 -23.47 22.83 10.87
CA GLU A 288 -24.78 22.65 11.51
C GLU A 288 -25.01 21.17 11.88
N MET A 289 -24.72 20.22 10.97
CA MET A 289 -24.84 18.79 11.22
C MET A 289 -23.95 18.35 12.37
N THR A 290 -22.69 18.83 12.42
CA THR A 290 -21.71 18.46 13.43
C THR A 290 -22.10 19.00 14.81
N LEU A 291 -22.58 20.25 14.90
CA LEU A 291 -23.00 20.90 16.15
C LEU A 291 -24.30 20.27 16.71
N ASN A 292 -25.23 19.89 15.85
CA ASN A 292 -26.51 19.31 16.25
C ASN A 292 -26.45 17.77 16.44
N ALA A 293 -25.30 17.13 16.15
CA ALA A 293 -25.15 15.69 16.25
C ALA A 293 -25.26 15.20 17.70
N LYS A 294 -26.06 14.14 17.91
CA LYS A 294 -26.19 13.47 19.20
C LYS A 294 -25.15 12.38 19.36
N MET A 295 -24.94 11.91 20.58
CA MET A 295 -24.08 10.74 20.80
C MET A 295 -24.62 9.49 20.11
N ILE A 296 -25.94 9.25 20.19
CA ILE A 296 -26.66 8.15 19.54
C ILE A 296 -27.96 8.70 18.96
N GLY A 297 -28.30 8.25 17.75
CA GLY A 297 -29.57 8.55 17.08
C GLY A 297 -29.53 9.82 16.24
N GLN A 298 -30.66 10.14 15.65
CA GLN A 298 -30.79 11.23 14.70
C GLN A 298 -30.70 12.59 15.37
N ALA A 299 -29.96 13.51 14.74
CA ALA A 299 -29.91 14.92 15.12
C ALA A 299 -31.25 15.63 14.89
N ASN A 300 -31.36 16.87 15.35
CA ASN A 300 -32.53 17.69 15.10
C ASN A 300 -32.69 18.00 13.60
N THR A 301 -33.88 18.49 13.19
CA THR A 301 -34.12 18.91 11.81
C THR A 301 -33.13 19.97 11.36
N LEU A 302 -32.60 19.79 10.15
CA LEU A 302 -31.69 20.76 9.53
C LEU A 302 -32.49 21.95 8.97
N SER A 303 -31.83 23.08 8.91
CA SER A 303 -32.37 24.31 8.29
C SER A 303 -32.52 24.20 6.77
N SER A 304 -31.73 23.33 6.13
CA SER A 304 -31.66 23.16 4.68
C SER A 304 -31.75 21.68 4.27
N PRO A 305 -32.31 21.38 3.08
CA PRO A 305 -32.37 20.00 2.57
C PRO A 305 -30.99 19.43 2.21
N PHE A 306 -30.85 18.10 2.23
CA PHE A 306 -29.63 17.41 1.81
C PHE A 306 -29.38 17.61 0.32
N PRO A 307 -28.19 18.06 -0.10
CA PRO A 307 -27.78 18.06 -1.49
C PRO A 307 -27.57 16.64 -2.03
N ASP A 308 -27.78 16.46 -3.34
CA ASP A 308 -27.58 15.17 -4.02
C ASP A 308 -26.18 14.57 -3.87
N ILE A 309 -25.15 15.39 -3.60
CA ILE A 309 -23.74 14.97 -3.45
C ILE A 309 -23.46 14.21 -2.14
N PHE A 310 -24.41 14.14 -1.19
CA PHE A 310 -24.18 13.48 0.10
C PHE A 310 -23.94 11.98 -0.01
N HIS A 311 -24.42 11.32 -1.05
CA HIS A 311 -24.16 9.90 -1.29
C HIS A 311 -22.73 9.61 -1.80
N THR A 312 -22.01 10.61 -2.26
CA THR A 312 -20.60 10.47 -2.72
C THR A 312 -19.63 11.07 -1.74
N ASP A 313 -19.78 12.37 -1.45
CA ASP A 313 -18.72 13.16 -0.84
C ASP A 313 -18.90 13.32 0.68
N TYR A 314 -20.13 13.15 1.21
CA TYR A 314 -20.43 13.47 2.61
C TYR A 314 -21.15 12.32 3.36
N ILE A 315 -20.78 11.05 3.07
CA ILE A 315 -21.38 9.88 3.73
C ILE A 315 -21.13 9.87 5.23
N LEU A 316 -19.94 10.28 5.71
CA LEU A 316 -19.63 10.29 7.13
C LEU A 316 -20.45 11.38 7.85
N ALA A 317 -20.69 12.53 7.22
CA ALA A 317 -21.58 13.54 7.76
C ALA A 317 -23.05 13.05 7.84
N PHE A 318 -23.51 12.30 6.83
CA PHE A 318 -24.81 11.64 6.87
C PHE A 318 -24.92 10.64 8.02
N ILE A 319 -23.86 9.81 8.23
CA ILE A 319 -23.80 8.85 9.35
C ILE A 319 -23.85 9.62 10.69
N LEU A 320 -23.08 10.69 10.81
CA LEU A 320 -23.05 11.52 12.00
C LEU A 320 -24.42 12.12 12.31
N TYR A 321 -25.09 12.66 11.31
CA TYR A 321 -26.42 13.25 11.44
C TYR A 321 -27.50 12.20 11.79
N ARG A 322 -27.49 11.05 11.12
CA ARG A 322 -28.56 10.03 11.23
C ARG A 322 -28.39 9.11 12.43
N TYR A 323 -27.13 8.75 12.77
CA TYR A 323 -26.83 7.72 13.78
C TYR A 323 -26.00 8.25 14.95
N GLY A 324 -25.43 9.44 14.84
CA GLY A 324 -24.68 10.09 15.90
C GLY A 324 -23.18 9.79 15.91
N TRP A 325 -22.51 10.36 16.92
CA TRP A 325 -21.05 10.28 17.10
C TRP A 325 -20.51 8.87 17.29
N LEU A 326 -21.28 7.96 17.91
CA LEU A 326 -20.85 6.57 18.10
C LEU A 326 -20.70 5.84 16.76
N ALA A 327 -21.67 5.97 15.85
CA ALA A 327 -21.59 5.35 14.53
C ALA A 327 -20.48 5.97 13.68
N PHE A 328 -20.32 7.30 13.72
CA PHE A 328 -19.21 7.99 13.08
C PHE A 328 -17.87 7.51 13.60
N GLY A 329 -17.68 7.46 14.93
CA GLY A 329 -16.44 7.00 15.58
C GLY A 329 -16.11 5.55 15.24
N PHE A 330 -17.10 4.67 15.19
CA PHE A 330 -16.93 3.28 14.77
C PHE A 330 -16.38 3.17 13.33
N MET A 331 -16.95 3.93 12.39
CA MET A 331 -16.46 3.96 11.01
C MET A 331 -15.02 4.48 10.92
N VAL A 332 -14.73 5.56 11.61
CA VAL A 332 -13.37 6.13 11.69
C VAL A 332 -12.38 5.12 12.28
N ALA A 333 -12.78 4.42 13.34
CA ALA A 333 -11.93 3.39 13.98
C ALA A 333 -11.62 2.23 13.02
N LEU A 334 -12.58 1.76 12.21
CA LEU A 334 -12.34 0.71 11.22
C LEU A 334 -11.30 1.14 10.16
N PHE A 335 -11.38 2.38 9.67
CA PHE A 335 -10.42 2.90 8.70
C PHE A 335 -9.02 3.02 9.29
N TYR A 336 -8.90 3.57 10.50
CA TYR A 336 -7.59 3.69 11.15
C TYR A 336 -7.03 2.32 11.57
N ALA A 337 -7.87 1.34 11.93
CA ALA A 337 -7.43 -0.03 12.15
C ALA A 337 -6.80 -0.62 10.88
N LEU A 338 -7.42 -0.43 9.71
CA LEU A 338 -6.84 -0.84 8.43
C LEU A 338 -5.48 -0.17 8.17
N ILE A 339 -5.37 1.15 8.37
CA ILE A 339 -4.12 1.90 8.21
C ILE A 339 -3.03 1.37 9.15
N ILE A 340 -3.35 1.13 10.43
CA ILE A 340 -2.40 0.63 11.42
C ILE A 340 -1.89 -0.77 11.04
N ILE A 341 -2.77 -1.65 10.56
CA ILE A 341 -2.36 -2.99 10.09
C ILE A 341 -1.40 -2.85 8.90
N CYS A 342 -1.71 -1.96 7.95
CA CYS A 342 -0.86 -1.71 6.79
C CYS A 342 0.50 -1.11 7.18
N LEU A 343 0.54 -0.17 8.12
CA LEU A 343 1.79 0.43 8.63
C LEU A 343 2.65 -0.61 9.36
N ASN A 344 2.04 -1.45 10.21
CA ASN A 344 2.76 -2.51 10.91
C ASN A 344 3.36 -3.53 9.93
N ALA A 345 2.64 -3.82 8.84
CA ALA A 345 3.16 -4.68 7.79
C ALA A 345 4.30 -4.00 7.00
N ALA A 346 4.22 -2.67 6.75
CA ALA A 346 5.29 -1.92 6.08
C ALA A 346 6.62 -1.99 6.84
N ILE A 347 6.57 -1.91 8.16
CA ILE A 347 7.77 -1.95 9.02
C ILE A 347 8.44 -3.33 8.96
N LYS A 348 7.66 -4.40 8.82
CA LYS A 348 8.14 -5.79 8.78
C LYS A 348 8.67 -6.22 7.43
N GLN A 349 8.35 -5.49 6.34
CA GLN A 349 8.80 -5.81 4.99
C GLN A 349 10.31 -5.82 4.87
N LYS A 350 10.87 -6.89 4.29
CA LYS A 350 12.31 -7.07 4.07
C LYS A 350 12.76 -6.53 2.71
N SER A 351 11.89 -6.57 1.69
CA SER A 351 12.22 -6.07 0.35
C SER A 351 12.02 -4.57 0.23
N VAL A 352 12.92 -3.88 -0.49
CA VAL A 352 12.83 -2.43 -0.76
C VAL A 352 11.56 -2.11 -1.54
N LEU A 353 11.24 -2.90 -2.56
CA LEU A 353 10.03 -2.70 -3.37
C LEU A 353 8.76 -2.88 -2.53
N GLY A 354 8.71 -3.93 -1.69
CA GLY A 354 7.59 -4.17 -0.78
C GLY A 354 7.40 -3.03 0.22
N GLN A 355 8.48 -2.49 0.79
CA GLN A 355 8.43 -1.33 1.68
C GLN A 355 7.91 -0.09 0.96
N LEU A 356 8.42 0.21 -0.24
CA LEU A 356 7.98 1.34 -1.05
C LEU A 356 6.50 1.25 -1.40
N PHE A 357 6.03 0.09 -1.83
CA PHE A 357 4.62 -0.11 -2.18
C PHE A 357 3.71 0.00 -0.97
N THR A 358 4.09 -0.64 0.14
CA THR A 358 3.29 -0.58 1.36
C THR A 358 3.20 0.84 1.90
N LEU A 359 4.31 1.59 1.95
CA LEU A 359 4.32 2.99 2.38
C LEU A 359 3.49 3.87 1.45
N SER A 360 3.59 3.67 0.13
CA SER A 360 2.86 4.48 -0.85
C SER A 360 1.36 4.25 -0.77
N ILE A 361 0.91 2.99 -0.78
CA ILE A 361 -0.51 2.66 -0.76
C ILE A 361 -1.13 3.04 0.59
N THR A 362 -0.43 2.74 1.70
CA THR A 362 -0.89 3.16 3.03
C THR A 362 -0.95 4.68 3.15
N GLY A 363 0.02 5.39 2.58
CA GLY A 363 0.02 6.84 2.53
C GLY A 363 -1.15 7.40 1.73
N VAL A 364 -1.47 6.83 0.57
CA VAL A 364 -2.66 7.21 -0.21
C VAL A 364 -3.92 7.05 0.63
N PHE A 365 -4.13 5.89 1.27
CA PHE A 365 -5.29 5.66 2.12
C PHE A 365 -5.32 6.61 3.31
N THR A 366 -4.18 6.86 3.95
CA THR A 366 -4.11 7.80 5.08
C THR A 366 -4.51 9.21 4.66
N VAL A 367 -3.94 9.74 3.59
CA VAL A 367 -4.26 11.08 3.07
C VAL A 367 -5.73 11.15 2.66
N GLN A 368 -6.21 10.17 1.88
CA GLN A 368 -7.57 10.12 1.36
C GLN A 368 -8.61 10.06 2.48
N ILE A 369 -8.43 9.16 3.45
CA ILE A 369 -9.36 8.98 4.58
C ILE A 369 -9.33 10.19 5.51
N THR A 370 -8.14 10.71 5.84
CA THR A 370 -8.01 11.88 6.73
C THR A 370 -8.66 13.12 6.13
N LEU A 371 -8.38 13.41 4.84
CA LEU A 371 -9.03 14.53 4.15
C LEU A 371 -10.55 14.37 4.08
N TYR A 372 -11.03 13.14 3.82
CA TYR A 372 -12.46 12.86 3.81
C TYR A 372 -13.11 13.10 5.17
N ILE A 373 -12.49 12.65 6.27
CA ILE A 373 -12.98 12.88 7.63
C ILE A 373 -13.04 14.38 7.94
N LEU A 374 -11.94 15.11 7.67
CA LEU A 374 -11.87 16.55 7.93
C LEU A 374 -12.90 17.34 7.11
N SER A 375 -13.13 16.96 5.86
CA SER A 375 -14.14 17.54 5.00
C SER A 375 -15.56 17.29 5.53
N ASN A 376 -15.85 16.06 5.96
CA ASN A 376 -17.16 15.71 6.50
C ASN A 376 -17.46 16.33 7.87
N LEU A 377 -16.44 16.75 8.61
CA LEU A 377 -16.59 17.53 9.83
C LEU A 377 -16.72 19.05 9.59
N GLY A 378 -16.65 19.47 8.32
CA GLY A 378 -16.70 20.91 7.97
C GLY A 378 -15.45 21.69 8.35
N ILE A 379 -14.33 20.99 8.70
CA ILE A 379 -13.03 21.61 9.04
C ILE A 379 -12.29 22.06 7.78
N VAL A 380 -12.40 21.24 6.71
CA VAL A 380 -11.74 21.47 5.43
C VAL A 380 -12.81 21.57 4.36
N ASN A 381 -12.79 22.65 3.60
CA ASN A 381 -13.73 22.82 2.48
C ASN A 381 -13.20 22.12 1.23
N SER A 382 -13.48 20.81 1.10
CA SER A 382 -12.96 20.01 0.01
C SER A 382 -13.90 18.87 -0.37
N THR A 383 -14.30 18.83 -1.64
CA THR A 383 -14.96 17.69 -2.29
C THR A 383 -13.95 16.70 -2.90
N LEU A 384 -12.71 16.69 -2.43
CA LEU A 384 -11.57 16.14 -3.15
C LEU A 384 -11.32 14.65 -2.94
N SER A 385 -12.02 13.99 -2.04
CA SER A 385 -11.75 12.59 -1.74
C SER A 385 -13.03 11.76 -1.68
N VAL A 386 -12.93 10.56 -2.20
CA VAL A 386 -13.96 9.52 -2.05
C VAL A 386 -13.51 8.61 -0.91
N LEU A 387 -14.41 8.25 0.00
CA LEU A 387 -14.10 7.33 1.08
C LEU A 387 -13.86 5.92 0.48
N PRO A 388 -12.67 5.34 0.61
CA PRO A 388 -12.37 4.03 0.04
C PRO A 388 -13.39 2.98 0.48
N PHE A 389 -13.84 2.15 -0.46
CA PHE A 389 -14.73 1.00 -0.21
C PHE A 389 -16.14 1.33 0.30
N VAL A 390 -16.49 2.61 0.55
CA VAL A 390 -17.79 3.02 1.13
C VAL A 390 -18.54 3.99 0.23
N SER A 391 -17.86 5.04 -0.27
CA SER A 391 -18.51 6.08 -1.07
C SER A 391 -19.01 5.57 -2.41
N TYR A 392 -20.08 6.19 -2.90
CA TYR A 392 -20.53 6.00 -4.28
C TYR A 392 -19.49 6.58 -5.24
N GLY A 393 -18.96 5.73 -6.12
CA GLY A 393 -17.94 6.16 -7.07
C GLY A 393 -17.22 4.96 -7.68
N SER A 394 -17.66 4.55 -8.86
CA SER A 394 -17.20 3.29 -9.47
C SER A 394 -15.71 3.29 -9.72
N PHE A 395 -15.14 4.35 -10.31
CA PHE A 395 -13.75 4.36 -10.75
C PHE A 395 -12.75 4.50 -9.60
N ALA A 396 -13.02 5.38 -8.63
CA ALA A 396 -12.17 5.53 -7.46
C ALA A 396 -12.09 4.22 -6.65
N ASN A 397 -13.23 3.56 -6.50
CA ASN A 397 -13.29 2.27 -5.80
C ASN A 397 -12.49 1.19 -6.53
N LEU A 398 -12.54 1.11 -7.87
CA LEU A 398 -11.74 0.15 -8.64
C LEU A 398 -10.23 0.35 -8.40
N ILE A 399 -9.75 1.60 -8.38
CA ILE A 399 -8.35 1.92 -8.06
C ILE A 399 -8.01 1.52 -6.61
N ASN A 400 -8.89 1.82 -5.65
CA ASN A 400 -8.67 1.47 -4.25
C ASN A 400 -8.62 -0.05 -4.05
N PHE A 401 -9.51 -0.81 -4.69
CA PHE A 401 -9.47 -2.28 -4.68
C PHE A 401 -8.20 -2.82 -5.34
N ALA A 402 -7.75 -2.24 -6.46
CA ALA A 402 -6.49 -2.62 -7.11
C ALA A 402 -5.28 -2.38 -6.19
N MET A 403 -5.20 -1.20 -5.59
CA MET A 403 -4.13 -0.86 -4.65
C MET A 403 -4.12 -1.79 -3.43
N LEU A 404 -5.29 -2.07 -2.84
CA LEU A 404 -5.38 -3.00 -1.72
C LEU A 404 -4.95 -4.42 -2.14
N GLY A 405 -5.33 -4.89 -3.33
CA GLY A 405 -4.90 -6.19 -3.85
C GLY A 405 -3.38 -6.27 -4.02
N ILE A 406 -2.74 -5.22 -4.55
CA ILE A 406 -1.27 -5.13 -4.65
C ILE A 406 -0.65 -5.16 -3.24
N LEU A 407 -1.20 -4.42 -2.28
CA LEU A 407 -0.73 -4.39 -0.90
C LEU A 407 -0.81 -5.78 -0.24
N LEU A 408 -1.93 -6.47 -0.41
CA LEU A 408 -2.11 -7.83 0.09
C LEU A 408 -1.19 -8.84 -0.61
N SER A 409 -0.87 -8.64 -1.90
CA SER A 409 0.15 -9.42 -2.62
C SER A 409 1.54 -9.22 -2.03
N VAL A 410 1.88 -7.98 -1.63
CA VAL A 410 3.15 -7.69 -0.92
C VAL A 410 3.20 -8.42 0.42
N PHE A 411 2.12 -8.39 1.21
CA PHE A 411 2.07 -9.06 2.52
C PHE A 411 2.18 -10.57 2.39
N ARG A 412 1.57 -11.16 1.35
CA ARG A 412 1.65 -12.59 1.08
C ARG A 412 3.07 -13.05 0.79
N ASN A 413 3.86 -12.22 0.10
CA ASN A 413 5.21 -12.56 -0.35
C ASN A 413 6.32 -12.00 0.58
N GLU A 414 6.01 -11.55 1.80
CA GLU A 414 6.93 -10.85 2.71
C GLU A 414 8.20 -11.64 3.02
N GLU A 415 8.10 -12.95 3.18
CA GLU A 415 9.23 -13.81 3.58
C GLU A 415 10.11 -14.26 2.39
N ILE A 416 9.60 -14.18 1.15
CA ILE A 416 10.28 -14.78 -0.01
C ILE A 416 11.22 -13.79 -0.70
N MET A 417 10.89 -12.48 -0.66
CA MET A 417 11.66 -11.50 -1.39
C MET A 417 12.70 -10.82 -0.52
N VAL A 418 13.91 -11.26 -0.72
CA VAL A 418 15.10 -10.48 -0.39
C VAL A 418 15.60 -9.86 -1.70
N ASP A 419 15.77 -8.53 -1.73
CA ASP A 419 16.40 -7.87 -2.88
C ASP A 419 17.76 -8.54 -3.15
N ARG A 420 18.09 -8.78 -4.40
CA ARG A 420 19.36 -9.41 -4.84
C ARG A 420 20.64 -8.74 -4.30
N VAL A 421 20.52 -7.66 -3.57
CA VAL A 421 21.62 -6.88 -2.96
C VAL A 421 21.76 -7.13 -1.44
N THR A 422 20.82 -7.85 -0.81
CA THR A 422 20.83 -8.07 0.65
C THR A 422 20.68 -9.56 0.97
N LYS A 423 21.65 -10.10 1.70
CA LYS A 423 21.75 -11.39 2.41
C LYS A 423 20.81 -12.55 1.99
N PRO A 424 21.29 -13.78 1.94
CA PRO A 424 20.51 -14.99 1.64
C PRO A 424 19.26 -15.09 2.54
N LEU A 425 18.18 -15.66 2.00
CA LEU A 425 16.88 -15.84 2.69
C LEU A 425 17.01 -16.67 3.97
N ILE A 426 17.92 -17.62 3.95
CA ILE A 426 18.27 -18.47 5.09
C ILE A 426 19.69 -18.09 5.48
N THR A 427 19.86 -17.46 6.61
CA THR A 427 21.17 -17.20 7.18
C THR A 427 21.71 -18.51 7.76
N ARG A 428 23.02 -18.78 7.63
CA ARG A 428 23.69 -19.91 8.28
C ARG A 428 23.25 -20.04 9.74
N GLN A 429 23.13 -18.92 10.46
CA GLN A 429 22.59 -18.88 11.83
C GLN A 429 21.19 -19.49 12.01
N LYS A 430 20.29 -19.39 11.03
CA LYS A 430 18.95 -20.01 11.11
C LYS A 430 18.99 -21.51 10.87
N ILE A 431 19.85 -21.95 9.96
CA ILE A 431 20.07 -23.40 9.74
C ILE A 431 20.73 -23.99 10.96
N ASP A 432 21.77 -23.35 11.50
CA ASP A 432 22.46 -23.77 12.71
C ASP A 432 21.53 -23.76 13.94
N GLU A 433 20.58 -22.82 14.03
CA GLU A 433 19.55 -22.80 15.06
C GLU A 433 18.54 -23.96 14.93
N ILE A 434 18.17 -24.34 13.71
CA ILE A 434 17.31 -25.49 13.45
C ILE A 434 18.06 -26.78 13.79
N ILE A 435 19.31 -26.89 13.38
CA ILE A 435 20.17 -28.06 13.65
C ILE A 435 20.45 -28.19 15.16
N SER A 436 20.71 -27.09 15.86
CA SER A 436 20.93 -27.12 17.31
C SER A 436 19.68 -27.55 18.09
N LYS A 437 18.48 -27.17 17.66
CA LYS A 437 17.23 -27.66 18.26
C LYS A 437 17.04 -29.17 18.09
N LEU A 438 17.45 -29.72 16.93
CA LEU A 438 17.44 -31.15 16.68
C LEU A 438 18.38 -31.92 17.62
N SER A 439 19.55 -31.36 17.92
CA SER A 439 20.52 -32.01 18.83
C SER A 439 20.05 -31.95 20.30
N PHE A 440 19.21 -31.03 20.70
CA PHE A 440 18.62 -30.95 22.04
C PHE A 440 17.41 -31.88 22.21
N GLU A 441 16.52 -32.00 21.22
CA GLU A 441 15.36 -32.91 21.29
C GLU A 441 15.76 -34.41 21.22
N GLY A 442 16.87 -34.72 20.56
CA GLY A 442 17.41 -36.10 20.55
C GLY A 442 18.13 -36.54 21.83
N MET A 443 18.39 -35.60 22.79
CA MET A 443 19.00 -35.92 24.10
C MET A 443 17.96 -36.13 25.23
N ASP A 444 16.71 -35.78 24.99
CA ASP A 444 15.61 -35.98 25.96
C ASP A 444 14.85 -37.31 25.72
N GLU A 445 15.18 -38.08 24.70
CA GLU A 445 14.59 -39.40 24.39
C GLU A 445 15.54 -40.63 24.67
N GLU A 446 16.72 -40.42 25.21
CA GLU A 446 17.56 -41.50 25.81
C GLU A 446 17.52 -41.40 27.36
#